data_da412747b69c3d3d79eea44d458bb233
#
_entry.id   da412747b69c3d3d79eea44d458bb233
#
_cell.length_a   1.000
_cell.length_b   1.000
_cell.length_c   1.000
_cell.angle_alpha   90.00
_cell.angle_beta   90.00
_cell.angle_gamma   90.00
#
_symmetry.space_group_name_H-M   'P 1'
#
loop_
_entity.id
_entity.type
_entity.pdbx_description
1 polymer ?
#
loop_
_entity_poly.entity_id
_entity_poly.type
_entity_poly.pdbx_seq_one_letter_code
_entity_poly.pdbx_strand_id
1 'polypeptide(L)'
;KETLEKLLEHMGFTSEVEEQHLDEGLLLNIKTDDPGRLIGRQGQTLSQLQYIVNRLLFRQDQSVPKVTVDVGNYREQARDALVNKAKDAADKVRRWGDIVELEPMNAFDRRIVHNTLKDDPAVETHSVEVEGTNKKAILLRPKH
;
A
#
# COMPACT_ATOMS: atom_id res chain seq x y z
N LYS A 1 -5.29 1.60 20.38
CA LYS A 1 -6.07 0.35 20.28
C LYS A 1 -7.54 0.60 20.57
N GLU A 2 -7.86 1.18 21.72
CA GLU A 2 -9.26 1.43 22.09
C GLU A 2 -9.98 2.34 21.12
N THR A 3 -9.33 3.40 20.63
CA THR A 3 -9.91 4.32 19.66
C THR A 3 -10.29 3.58 18.38
N LEU A 4 -9.40 2.73 17.88
CA LEU A 4 -9.64 1.94 16.68
C LEU A 4 -10.76 0.93 16.91
N GLU A 5 -10.78 0.24 18.05
CA GLU A 5 -11.80 -0.74 18.37
C GLU A 5 -13.20 -0.10 18.42
N LYS A 6 -13.31 1.08 19.04
CA LYS A 6 -14.57 1.83 19.08
C LYS A 6 -15.03 2.27 17.70
N LEU A 7 -14.10 2.74 16.88
CA LEU A 7 -14.41 3.17 15.53
C LEU A 7 -14.95 2.00 14.69
N LEU A 8 -14.30 0.84 14.77
CA LEU A 8 -14.74 -0.36 14.06
C LEU A 8 -16.11 -0.84 14.53
N GLU A 9 -16.36 -0.79 15.82
CA GLU A 9 -17.65 -1.14 16.38
C GLU A 9 -18.77 -0.24 15.82
N HIS A 10 -18.52 1.07 15.78
CA HIS A 10 -19.48 2.03 15.21
C HIS A 10 -19.69 1.83 13.72
N MET A 11 -18.71 1.29 13.01
CA MET A 11 -18.82 0.97 11.59
C MET A 11 -19.51 -0.38 11.34
N GLY A 12 -19.84 -1.12 12.40
CA GLY A 12 -20.54 -2.39 12.29
C GLY A 12 -19.64 -3.60 12.08
N PHE A 13 -18.36 -3.50 12.40
CA PHE A 13 -17.42 -4.61 12.27
C PHE A 13 -17.26 -5.36 13.57
N THR A 14 -17.25 -6.69 13.48
CA THR A 14 -16.79 -7.56 14.56
C THR A 14 -15.31 -7.82 14.32
N SER A 15 -14.46 -7.33 15.20
CA SER A 15 -13.02 -7.36 14.98
C SER A 15 -12.25 -7.40 16.29
N GLU A 16 -11.01 -7.88 16.20
CA GLU A 16 -10.02 -7.79 17.27
C GLU A 16 -8.84 -6.97 16.74
N VAL A 17 -8.22 -6.19 17.62
CA VAL A 17 -7.05 -5.39 17.27
C VAL A 17 -5.87 -5.88 18.10
N GLU A 18 -4.80 -6.28 17.42
CA GLU A 18 -3.54 -6.64 18.06
C GLU A 18 -2.55 -5.47 17.97
N GLU A 19 -1.93 -5.14 19.08
CA GLU A 19 -0.84 -4.17 19.11
C GLU A 19 0.49 -4.86 18.88
N GLN A 20 1.33 -4.26 18.03
CA GLN A 20 2.69 -4.69 17.84
C GLN A 20 3.60 -3.48 17.91
N HIS A 21 4.56 -3.50 18.82
CA HIS A 21 5.55 -2.43 18.94
C HIS A 21 6.68 -2.68 17.97
N LEU A 22 6.88 -1.72 17.06
CA LEU A 22 7.96 -1.73 16.08
C LEU A 22 8.98 -0.67 16.46
N ASP A 23 10.19 -0.78 15.93
CA ASP A 23 11.23 0.25 16.13
C ASP A 23 10.77 1.62 15.67
N GLU A 24 9.94 1.66 14.64
CA GLU A 24 9.42 2.89 14.03
C GLU A 24 8.11 3.39 14.63
N GLY A 25 7.55 2.68 15.61
CA GLY A 25 6.29 3.06 16.24
C GLY A 25 5.39 1.88 16.53
N LEU A 26 4.09 2.13 16.55
CA LEU A 26 3.07 1.15 16.90
C LEU A 26 2.32 0.69 15.65
N LEU A 27 2.16 -0.60 15.50
CA LEU A 27 1.32 -1.22 14.49
C LEU A 27 0.06 -1.78 15.16
N LEU A 28 -1.10 -1.41 14.64
CA LEU A 28 -2.38 -1.97 15.04
C LEU A 28 -2.89 -2.87 13.92
N ASN A 29 -2.87 -4.17 14.15
CA ASN A 29 -3.32 -5.15 13.17
C ASN A 29 -4.73 -5.61 13.49
N ILE A 30 -5.65 -5.43 12.55
CA ILE A 30 -7.05 -5.77 12.70
C ILE A 30 -7.29 -7.19 12.22
N LYS A 31 -7.96 -7.99 13.06
CA LYS A 31 -8.44 -9.31 12.68
C LYS A 31 -9.95 -9.23 12.56
N THR A 32 -10.49 -9.55 11.41
CA THR A 32 -11.93 -9.49 11.13
C THR A 32 -12.34 -10.58 10.17
N ASP A 33 -13.63 -10.93 10.20
CA ASP A 33 -14.21 -11.90 9.25
C ASP A 33 -14.41 -11.29 7.87
N ASP A 34 -14.38 -9.97 7.75
CA ASP A 34 -14.63 -9.27 6.48
C ASP A 34 -13.50 -8.27 6.18
N PRO A 35 -12.27 -8.78 5.91
CA PRO A 35 -11.14 -7.89 5.68
C PRO A 35 -11.28 -7.04 4.40
N GLY A 36 -11.96 -7.56 3.38
CA GLY A 36 -12.12 -6.85 2.11
C GLY A 36 -12.81 -5.50 2.25
N ARG A 37 -13.82 -5.41 3.10
CA ARG A 37 -14.53 -4.15 3.33
C ARG A 37 -13.68 -3.11 4.05
N LEU A 38 -12.78 -3.54 4.93
CA LEU A 38 -11.87 -2.64 5.63
C LEU A 38 -10.69 -2.21 4.77
N ILE A 39 -10.25 -3.07 3.89
CA ILE A 39 -9.15 -2.77 2.98
C ILE A 39 -9.61 -1.82 1.88
N GLY A 40 -10.75 -2.13 1.27
CA GLY A 40 -11.29 -1.39 0.15
C GLY A 40 -10.48 -1.58 -1.12
N ARG A 41 -10.84 -0.82 -2.14
CA ARG A 41 -10.19 -0.90 -3.45
C ARG A 41 -8.74 -0.41 -3.35
N GLN A 42 -7.79 -1.28 -3.65
CA GLN A 42 -6.35 -0.97 -3.62
C GLN A 42 -5.89 -0.42 -2.26
N GLY A 43 -6.55 -0.81 -1.17
CA GLY A 43 -6.18 -0.37 0.15
C GLY A 43 -6.65 1.04 0.52
N GLN A 44 -7.54 1.65 -0.26
CA GLN A 44 -8.01 3.01 -0.01
C GLN A 44 -8.72 3.17 1.32
N THR A 45 -9.63 2.25 1.65
CA THR A 45 -10.37 2.31 2.91
C THR A 45 -9.42 2.16 4.09
N LEU A 46 -8.46 1.25 3.99
CA LEU A 46 -7.46 1.05 5.02
C LEU A 46 -6.61 2.30 5.24
N SER A 47 -6.19 2.97 4.16
CA SER A 47 -5.41 4.20 4.26
C SER A 47 -6.20 5.33 4.91
N GLN A 48 -7.48 5.45 4.57
CA GLN A 48 -8.38 6.44 5.18
C GLN A 48 -8.62 6.14 6.65
N LEU A 49 -8.79 4.87 6.99
CA LEU A 49 -8.96 4.44 8.38
C LEU A 49 -7.73 4.81 9.21
N GLN A 50 -6.54 4.54 8.69
CA GLN A 50 -5.29 4.92 9.36
C GLN A 50 -5.20 6.43 9.59
N TYR A 51 -5.57 7.22 8.59
CA TYR A 51 -5.58 8.66 8.70
C TYR A 51 -6.52 9.13 9.80
N ILE A 52 -7.74 8.60 9.84
CA ILE A 52 -8.75 8.99 10.83
C ILE A 52 -8.29 8.61 12.24
N VAL A 53 -7.74 7.41 12.43
CA VAL A 53 -7.25 6.97 13.73
C VAL A 53 -6.14 7.89 14.23
N ASN A 54 -5.19 8.23 13.37
CA ASN A 54 -4.11 9.13 13.74
C ASN A 54 -4.62 10.54 14.11
N ARG A 55 -5.62 11.03 13.38
CA ARG A 55 -6.23 12.32 13.68
C ARG A 55 -6.94 12.30 15.04
N LEU A 56 -7.68 11.24 15.34
CA LEU A 56 -8.38 11.12 16.62
C LEU A 56 -7.40 11.00 17.78
N LEU A 57 -6.33 10.24 17.63
CA LEU A 57 -5.30 10.11 18.66
C LEU A 57 -4.57 11.43 18.90
N PHE A 58 -4.22 12.15 17.85
CA PHE A 58 -3.56 13.44 17.94
C PHE A 58 -4.43 14.47 18.68
N ARG A 59 -5.74 14.45 18.45
CA ARG A 59 -6.67 15.34 19.14
C ARG A 59 -6.79 15.04 20.64
N GLN A 60 -6.65 13.77 21.02
CA GLN A 60 -6.66 13.36 22.42
C GLN A 60 -5.36 13.72 23.13
N ASP A 61 -4.23 13.52 22.46
CA ASP A 61 -2.90 13.77 23.01
C ASP A 61 -1.93 14.03 21.85
N GLN A 62 -1.45 15.27 21.74
CA GLN A 62 -0.55 15.68 20.67
C GLN A 62 0.83 15.03 20.74
N SER A 63 1.18 14.44 21.89
CA SER A 63 2.47 13.77 22.08
C SER A 63 2.47 12.31 21.59
N VAL A 64 1.30 11.76 21.25
CA VAL A 64 1.20 10.36 20.78
C VAL A 64 1.82 10.23 19.39
N PRO A 65 2.78 9.31 19.20
CA PRO A 65 3.34 9.06 17.87
C PRO A 65 2.29 8.48 16.92
N LYS A 66 2.53 8.65 15.64
CA LYS A 66 1.65 8.08 14.63
C LYS A 66 1.65 6.56 14.70
N VAL A 67 0.49 5.96 14.45
CA VAL A 67 0.34 4.52 14.39
C VAL A 67 0.10 4.07 12.95
N THR A 68 0.53 2.85 12.65
CA THR A 68 0.23 2.18 11.40
C THR A 68 -0.93 1.23 11.64
N VAL A 69 -1.92 1.25 10.77
CA VAL A 69 -3.09 0.37 10.83
C VAL A 69 -3.01 -0.61 9.67
N ASP A 70 -3.19 -1.90 9.96
CA ASP A 70 -3.20 -2.95 8.95
C ASP A 70 -4.35 -3.93 9.21
N VAL A 71 -4.67 -4.72 8.22
CA VAL A 71 -5.71 -5.76 8.28
C VAL A 71 -5.12 -7.06 7.78
N GLY A 72 -4.90 -8.01 8.71
CA GLY A 72 -4.44 -9.35 8.34
C GLY A 72 -3.16 -9.38 7.51
N ASN A 73 -2.22 -8.48 7.78
CA ASN A 73 -0.97 -8.36 7.04
C ASN A 73 -1.15 -7.99 5.56
N TYR A 74 -2.23 -7.28 5.25
CA TYR A 74 -2.52 -6.86 3.88
C TYR A 74 -1.38 -6.07 3.24
N ARG A 75 -0.74 -5.16 4.00
CA ARG A 75 0.30 -4.29 3.45
C ARG A 75 1.50 -5.09 2.92
N GLU A 76 1.92 -6.10 3.67
CA GLU A 76 3.01 -6.99 3.25
C GLU A 76 2.61 -7.80 2.01
N GLN A 77 1.40 -8.37 2.02
CA GLN A 77 0.90 -9.15 0.89
C GLN A 77 0.74 -8.28 -0.37
N ALA A 78 0.26 -7.06 -0.22
CA ALA A 78 0.13 -6.13 -1.35
C ALA A 78 1.50 -5.74 -1.91
N ARG A 79 2.48 -5.52 -1.04
CA ARG A 79 3.85 -5.23 -1.46
C ARG A 79 4.45 -6.39 -2.24
N ASP A 80 4.30 -7.62 -1.74
CA ASP A 80 4.83 -8.81 -2.40
C ASP A 80 4.17 -9.04 -3.76
N ALA A 81 2.86 -8.83 -3.84
CA ALA A 81 2.12 -8.94 -5.11
C ALA A 81 2.62 -7.91 -6.12
N LEU A 82 2.88 -6.69 -5.67
CA LEU A 82 3.38 -5.63 -6.53
C LEU A 82 4.81 -5.90 -7.02
N VAL A 83 5.67 -6.40 -6.14
CA VAL A 83 7.05 -6.82 -6.50
C VAL A 83 7.01 -7.91 -7.56
N ASN A 84 6.15 -8.93 -7.37
CA ASN A 84 6.01 -10.03 -8.34
C ASN A 84 5.48 -9.53 -9.68
N LYS A 85 4.52 -8.63 -9.65
CA LYS A 85 3.96 -8.02 -10.86
C LYS A 85 5.03 -7.23 -11.63
N ALA A 86 5.86 -6.49 -10.92
CA ALA A 86 6.97 -5.76 -11.53
C ALA A 86 7.98 -6.71 -12.19
N LYS A 87 8.33 -7.80 -11.50
CA LYS A 87 9.26 -8.81 -12.04
C LYS A 87 8.70 -9.50 -13.28
N ASP A 88 7.42 -9.85 -13.26
CA ASP A 88 6.77 -10.49 -14.42
C ASP A 88 6.74 -9.55 -15.62
N ALA A 89 6.43 -8.28 -15.39
CA ALA A 89 6.43 -7.28 -16.46
C ALA A 89 7.84 -7.07 -17.02
N ALA A 90 8.86 -7.05 -16.16
CA ALA A 90 10.26 -6.93 -16.57
C ALA A 90 10.68 -8.13 -17.43
N ASP A 91 10.22 -9.33 -17.09
CA ASP A 91 10.49 -10.52 -17.91
C ASP A 91 9.93 -10.37 -19.31
N LYS A 92 8.74 -9.84 -19.47
CA LYS A 92 8.14 -9.59 -20.77
C LYS A 92 8.97 -8.61 -21.59
N VAL A 93 9.46 -7.55 -20.96
CA VAL A 93 10.32 -6.57 -21.63
C VAL A 93 11.62 -7.22 -22.10
N ARG A 94 12.26 -8.02 -21.25
CA ARG A 94 13.50 -8.71 -21.60
C ARG A 94 13.33 -9.71 -22.74
N ARG A 95 12.24 -10.48 -22.71
CA ARG A 95 12.03 -11.57 -23.67
C ARG A 95 11.61 -11.08 -25.04
N TRP A 96 10.73 -10.09 -25.09
CA TRP A 96 10.11 -9.66 -26.33
C TRP A 96 10.43 -8.25 -26.75
N GLY A 97 11.16 -7.48 -25.92
CA GLY A 97 11.47 -6.10 -26.24
C GLY A 97 10.27 -5.16 -26.22
N ASP A 98 9.15 -5.60 -25.67
CA ASP A 98 7.93 -4.81 -25.62
C ASP A 98 7.99 -3.76 -24.53
N ILE A 99 7.24 -2.69 -24.73
CA ILE A 99 6.97 -1.71 -23.67
C ILE A 99 5.75 -2.17 -22.91
N VAL A 100 5.88 -2.28 -21.58
CA VAL A 100 4.77 -2.70 -20.72
C VAL A 100 4.36 -1.53 -19.83
N GLU A 101 3.07 -1.21 -19.83
CA GLU A 101 2.50 -0.20 -18.95
C GLU A 101 1.79 -0.88 -17.79
N LEU A 102 2.16 -0.50 -16.57
CA LEU A 102 1.50 -0.97 -15.36
C LEU A 102 0.31 -0.07 -15.04
N GLU A 103 -0.63 -0.57 -14.23
CA GLU A 103 -1.79 0.21 -13.80
C GLU A 103 -1.36 1.49 -13.07
N PRO A 104 -2.14 2.57 -13.17
CA PRO A 104 -1.86 3.78 -12.40
C PRO A 104 -1.82 3.49 -10.91
N MET A 105 -0.85 4.06 -10.22
CA MET A 105 -0.66 3.83 -8.79
C MET A 105 -0.12 5.08 -8.10
N ASN A 106 -0.23 5.11 -6.77
CA ASN A 106 0.26 6.22 -5.98
C ASN A 106 1.81 6.23 -5.93
N ALA A 107 2.36 7.32 -5.40
CA ALA A 107 3.82 7.50 -5.36
C ALA A 107 4.54 6.42 -4.55
N PHE A 108 3.94 5.95 -3.48
CA PHE A 108 4.51 4.91 -2.63
C PHE A 108 4.66 3.59 -3.41
N ASP A 109 3.61 3.18 -4.11
CA ASP A 109 3.63 1.95 -4.91
C ASP A 109 4.59 2.07 -6.09
N ARG A 110 4.64 3.23 -6.75
CA ARG A 110 5.59 3.45 -7.85
C ARG A 110 7.04 3.34 -7.36
N ARG A 111 7.30 3.81 -6.15
CA ARG A 111 8.65 3.68 -5.56
C ARG A 111 9.03 2.22 -5.38
N ILE A 112 8.09 1.37 -4.95
CA ILE A 112 8.33 -0.06 -4.81
C ILE A 112 8.74 -0.67 -6.16
N VAL A 113 8.03 -0.33 -7.23
CA VAL A 113 8.34 -0.83 -8.58
C VAL A 113 9.72 -0.34 -9.04
N HIS A 114 10.00 0.95 -8.90
CA HIS A 114 11.31 1.51 -9.28
C HIS A 114 12.46 0.86 -8.51
N ASN A 115 12.29 0.68 -7.19
CA ASN A 115 13.32 0.06 -6.36
C ASN A 115 13.53 -1.41 -6.68
N THR A 116 12.47 -2.12 -7.04
CA THR A 116 12.55 -3.52 -7.44
C THR A 116 13.37 -3.70 -8.71
N LEU A 117 13.25 -2.78 -9.67
CA LEU A 117 13.85 -2.91 -10.99
C LEU A 117 15.06 -1.98 -11.24
N LYS A 118 15.46 -1.16 -10.28
CA LYS A 118 16.52 -0.16 -10.48
C LYS A 118 17.86 -0.78 -10.87
N ASP A 119 18.17 -1.97 -10.40
CA ASP A 119 19.43 -2.66 -10.66
C ASP A 119 19.36 -3.60 -11.86
N ASP A 120 18.22 -3.66 -12.54
CA ASP A 120 18.06 -4.49 -13.72
C ASP A 120 18.78 -3.85 -14.92
N PRO A 121 19.78 -4.52 -15.50
CA PRO A 121 20.56 -3.92 -16.60
C PRO A 121 19.79 -3.86 -17.93
N ALA A 122 18.70 -4.60 -18.04
CA ALA A 122 17.96 -4.73 -19.30
C ALA A 122 16.67 -3.91 -19.36
N VAL A 123 16.22 -3.38 -18.24
CA VAL A 123 14.91 -2.72 -18.14
C VAL A 123 15.04 -1.38 -17.45
N GLU A 124 14.40 -0.36 -18.01
CA GLU A 124 14.27 0.95 -17.35
C GLU A 124 12.81 1.27 -17.09
N THR A 125 12.55 2.08 -16.06
CA THR A 125 11.22 2.44 -15.63
C THR A 125 11.02 3.95 -15.69
N HIS A 126 9.83 4.37 -16.15
CA HIS A 126 9.47 5.79 -16.24
C HIS A 126 8.05 5.99 -15.72
N SER A 127 7.86 7.02 -14.90
CA SER A 127 6.53 7.43 -14.47
C SER A 127 5.92 8.35 -15.53
N VAL A 128 4.67 8.10 -15.90
CA VAL A 128 3.94 8.89 -16.88
C VAL A 128 2.59 9.31 -16.30
N GLU A 129 2.14 10.50 -16.67
CA GLU A 129 0.84 10.98 -16.25
C GLU A 129 -0.26 10.24 -16.99
N VAL A 130 -1.37 10.00 -16.28
CA VAL A 130 -2.55 9.34 -16.84
C VAL A 130 -3.69 10.34 -16.82
N GLU A 131 -4.29 10.56 -17.97
CA GLU A 131 -5.41 11.49 -18.14
C GLU A 131 -6.60 11.05 -17.30
N GLY A 132 -7.22 12.01 -16.62
CA GLY A 132 -8.42 11.76 -15.81
C GLY A 132 -8.17 11.23 -14.42
N THR A 133 -6.92 11.15 -13.97
CA THR A 133 -6.58 10.68 -12.62
C THR A 133 -5.39 11.44 -12.08
N ASN A 134 -5.30 11.53 -10.74
CA ASN A 134 -4.15 12.11 -10.04
C ASN A 134 -3.00 11.12 -9.88
N LYS A 135 -3.20 9.87 -10.28
CA LYS A 135 -2.19 8.82 -10.20
C LYS A 135 -1.37 8.79 -11.49
N LYS A 136 -0.17 8.28 -11.39
CA LYS A 136 0.70 8.07 -12.54
C LYS A 136 0.88 6.59 -12.80
N ALA A 137 1.07 6.23 -14.06
CA ALA A 137 1.43 4.87 -14.44
C ALA A 137 2.95 4.76 -14.57
N ILE A 138 3.46 3.53 -14.53
CA ILE A 138 4.87 3.25 -14.81
C ILE A 138 4.95 2.50 -16.13
N LEU A 139 5.83 2.99 -17.01
CA LEU A 139 6.23 2.29 -18.23
C LEU A 139 7.54 1.56 -17.98
N LEU A 140 7.58 0.29 -18.38
CA LEU A 140 8.79 -0.50 -18.43
C LEU A 140 9.20 -0.64 -19.89
N ARG A 141 10.45 -0.33 -20.22
CA ARG A 141 10.95 -0.45 -21.58
C ARG A 141 12.36 -1.00 -21.58
N PRO A 142 12.80 -1.58 -22.72
CA PRO A 142 14.17 -2.06 -22.82
C PRO A 142 15.16 -0.94 -22.61
N LYS A 143 16.23 -1.25 -21.89
CA LYS A 143 17.31 -0.32 -21.65
C LYS A 143 18.31 -0.42 -22.79
N HIS A 144 18.71 0.69 -23.34
CA HIS A 144 19.68 0.75 -24.44
C HIS A 144 21.09 1.03 -23.95
#